data_68f912b5f60b7f3738f935b8ad6448f5
#
_entry.id   68f912b5f60b7f3738f935b8ad6448f5
#
_cell.length_a   1.000
_cell.length_b   1.000
_cell.length_c   1.000
_cell.angle_alpha   90.00
_cell.angle_beta   90.00
_cell.angle_gamma   90.00
#
_symmetry.space_group_name_H-M   'P 1'
#
loop_
_entity.id
_entity.type
_entity.pdbx_description
1 polymer ?
#
loop_
_entity_poly.entity_id
_entity_poly.type
_entity_poly.pdbx_seq_one_letter_code
_entity_poly.pdbx_strand_id
1 'polypeptide(L)'
;MHEPRDHQPIDHQPIDHQPGDVEPGAGAPRDGRPAAAQARRALHLSAAHIAELVAEMAPSLARMVAREVHAAPPADLVFVLVDALDDPASRRVFLRVSANPDGARVCVDRSRVARHDGPLGPFLRRCQEDLTGARLERLAQAGGDRVVVLEFRRPDGERRTLVAELVGRHANLVLLGGGDKVLQVLAPPAAEKPDTRLAPGSPWTPPPGRPPAGPAPGIEDSFPAPVEQPRLAPMEQVDPYPKSWRVDRALAAQAEAAHLHRARKDLAERLERRAKNARNLVAGLEQRAAAAQGHERALFDAELVKLSLASIQRGAKEIVVEDHWTDGAPRGIALDPKLSPKENMERLFDKAKKLQRARETVAEELLLARAKEALVLEWLARARDESRDPGELEREAMAAGALEKKQEAPSKSGPPPPRLPYRSFAASSGAEIRVGRNAKDNDALTFKHARGNDLWLHTADTPGSHVVLVLAGRPEPHPEDLLDAAHLAVHHSPVAGAAKARVHVARRKEVHKPRGAKPGLVTLSGGKVLELRLQPERLQRLLGSHRPPAIG
;
A
#
# COMPACT_ATOMS: atom_id res chain seq x y z
N MET A 1 -18.31 -76.30 -16.61
CA MET A 1 -18.20 -76.90 -15.28
C MET A 1 -17.36 -75.99 -14.42
N HIS A 2 -18.01 -75.16 -13.59
CA HIS A 2 -17.70 -74.82 -12.21
C HIS A 2 -18.72 -73.79 -11.74
N GLU A 3 -19.51 -74.25 -10.75
CA GLU A 3 -20.59 -73.49 -10.13
C GLU A 3 -20.08 -72.36 -9.22
N PRO A 4 -20.89 -71.34 -8.96
CA PRO A 4 -20.59 -70.27 -7.99
C PRO A 4 -21.03 -70.71 -6.58
N ARG A 5 -20.24 -70.35 -5.56
CA ARG A 5 -20.56 -70.54 -4.15
C ARG A 5 -21.25 -69.30 -3.57
N ASP A 6 -22.40 -69.57 -2.98
CA ASP A 6 -23.18 -68.67 -2.13
C ASP A 6 -22.42 -68.21 -0.88
N HIS A 7 -22.53 -66.95 -0.54
CA HIS A 7 -22.20 -66.44 0.80
C HIS A 7 -23.42 -65.77 1.43
N GLN A 8 -23.91 -66.44 2.50
CA GLN A 8 -24.97 -65.94 3.38
C GLN A 8 -24.46 -64.79 4.28
N PRO A 9 -25.33 -63.86 4.73
CA PRO A 9 -25.03 -62.78 5.65
C PRO A 9 -25.02 -63.24 7.11
N ILE A 10 -24.08 -62.73 7.90
CA ILE A 10 -23.96 -62.98 9.34
C ILE A 10 -24.64 -61.83 10.10
N ASP A 11 -25.67 -62.21 10.87
CA ASP A 11 -26.38 -61.39 11.84
C ASP A 11 -25.50 -61.07 13.05
N HIS A 12 -25.37 -59.76 13.41
CA HIS A 12 -24.78 -59.35 14.69
C HIS A 12 -25.83 -58.69 15.58
N GLN A 13 -26.20 -59.40 16.64
CA GLN A 13 -26.97 -58.86 17.78
C GLN A 13 -26.12 -57.97 18.66
N PRO A 14 -26.70 -56.94 19.30
CA PRO A 14 -26.00 -56.04 20.22
C PRO A 14 -25.85 -56.66 21.62
N ILE A 15 -24.65 -56.52 22.21
CA ILE A 15 -24.37 -56.90 23.58
C ILE A 15 -24.49 -55.67 24.49
N ASP A 16 -25.44 -55.73 25.41
CA ASP A 16 -25.62 -54.78 26.52
C ASP A 16 -24.50 -54.98 27.56
N HIS A 17 -23.77 -53.89 27.90
CA HIS A 17 -22.96 -53.83 29.10
C HIS A 17 -23.32 -52.63 29.99
N GLN A 18 -23.82 -52.94 31.17
CA GLN A 18 -24.02 -51.95 32.27
C GLN A 18 -22.68 -51.47 32.84
N PRO A 19 -22.61 -50.26 33.42
CA PRO A 19 -21.38 -49.68 33.96
C PRO A 19 -21.10 -50.20 35.37
N GLY A 20 -19.88 -50.65 35.57
CA GLY A 20 -19.30 -50.92 36.87
C GLY A 20 -18.44 -49.74 37.34
N ASP A 21 -18.69 -49.32 38.59
CA ASP A 21 -17.93 -48.29 39.32
C ASP A 21 -16.47 -48.71 39.50
N VAL A 22 -15.51 -47.85 39.12
CA VAL A 22 -14.10 -47.95 39.51
C VAL A 22 -13.61 -46.53 39.90
N GLU A 23 -13.14 -46.43 41.14
CA GLU A 23 -12.53 -45.25 41.77
C GLU A 23 -11.32 -44.68 41.00
N PRO A 24 -11.01 -43.38 41.16
CA PRO A 24 -9.95 -42.73 40.39
C PRO A 24 -8.56 -42.97 40.99
N GLY A 25 -7.76 -43.76 40.31
CA GLY A 25 -6.32 -43.87 40.55
C GLY A 25 -5.56 -42.71 39.90
N ALA A 26 -4.54 -42.24 40.63
CA ALA A 26 -3.69 -41.08 40.35
C ALA A 26 -3.19 -40.99 38.90
N GLY A 27 -3.43 -39.80 38.29
CA GLY A 27 -3.13 -39.52 36.90
C GLY A 27 -1.64 -39.37 36.59
N ALA A 28 -1.20 -40.10 35.55
CA ALA A 28 -0.02 -39.74 34.78
C ALA A 28 -0.36 -38.66 33.75
N PRO A 29 0.53 -37.71 33.41
CA PRO A 29 0.21 -36.61 32.54
C PRO A 29 0.08 -37.08 31.08
N ARG A 30 -1.11 -36.95 30.52
CA ARG A 30 -1.37 -36.99 29.08
C ARG A 30 -1.02 -35.63 28.50
N ASP A 31 0.17 -35.45 27.99
CA ASP A 31 0.46 -34.37 27.01
C ASP A 31 1.66 -34.76 26.15
N GLY A 32 1.37 -35.62 25.17
CA GLY A 32 2.23 -35.83 24.00
C GLY A 32 1.97 -34.78 22.93
N ARG A 33 2.02 -33.49 23.29
CA ARG A 33 2.17 -32.43 22.30
C ARG A 33 3.65 -32.19 22.06
N PRO A 34 4.11 -32.13 20.79
CA PRO A 34 5.49 -31.81 20.51
C PRO A 34 5.84 -30.44 21.11
N ALA A 35 6.98 -30.38 21.81
CA ALA A 35 7.49 -29.21 22.54
C ALA A 35 7.81 -27.97 21.66
N ALA A 36 7.35 -27.93 20.43
CA ALA A 36 7.61 -26.86 19.44
C ALA A 36 6.55 -25.75 19.37
N ALA A 37 5.53 -25.76 20.20
CA ALA A 37 4.41 -24.78 20.10
C ALA A 37 4.11 -24.05 21.42
N GLN A 38 5.05 -23.91 22.33
CA GLN A 38 4.98 -22.80 23.29
C GLN A 38 5.35 -21.54 22.51
N ALA A 39 4.32 -20.78 22.06
CA ALA A 39 4.49 -19.43 21.55
C ALA A 39 5.31 -18.67 22.60
N ARG A 40 6.60 -18.41 22.30
CA ARG A 40 7.50 -17.68 23.20
C ARG A 40 6.82 -16.35 23.48
N ARG A 41 6.40 -16.15 24.73
CA ARG A 41 5.78 -14.90 25.17
C ARG A 41 6.73 -13.77 24.83
N ALA A 42 6.26 -12.75 24.09
CA ALA A 42 7.10 -11.63 23.69
C ALA A 42 7.81 -11.04 24.91
N LEU A 43 9.11 -10.83 24.81
CA LEU A 43 9.91 -10.24 25.87
C LEU A 43 9.59 -8.75 25.98
N HIS A 44 9.37 -8.27 27.19
CA HIS A 44 9.10 -6.86 27.49
C HIS A 44 9.87 -6.43 28.74
N LEU A 45 10.38 -5.20 28.70
CA LEU A 45 10.96 -4.60 29.88
C LEU A 45 9.88 -4.24 30.90
N SER A 46 10.04 -4.69 32.15
CA SER A 46 9.29 -4.20 33.31
C SER A 46 9.94 -2.94 33.89
N ALA A 47 9.24 -2.24 34.75
CA ALA A 47 9.82 -1.11 35.49
C ALA A 47 11.02 -1.55 36.35
N ALA A 48 10.98 -2.74 36.94
CA ALA A 48 12.11 -3.32 37.70
C ALA A 48 13.33 -3.59 36.80
N HIS A 49 13.13 -4.16 35.60
CA HIS A 49 14.23 -4.34 34.63
C HIS A 49 14.88 -3.02 34.24
N ILE A 50 14.11 -1.95 34.09
CA ILE A 50 14.65 -0.62 33.78
C ILE A 50 15.44 -0.07 34.96
N ALA A 51 14.97 -0.27 36.19
CA ALA A 51 15.72 0.13 37.37
C ALA A 51 17.10 -0.56 37.44
N GLU A 52 17.15 -1.89 37.17
CA GLU A 52 18.41 -2.64 37.12
C GLU A 52 19.35 -2.15 36.01
N LEU A 53 18.81 -1.88 34.79
CA LEU A 53 19.59 -1.35 33.68
C LEU A 53 20.15 0.04 33.97
N VAL A 54 19.34 0.92 34.54
CA VAL A 54 19.75 2.28 34.92
C VAL A 54 20.82 2.21 36.01
N ALA A 55 20.64 1.37 37.02
CA ALA A 55 21.63 1.21 38.10
C ALA A 55 22.99 0.69 37.59
N GLU A 56 22.97 -0.20 36.58
CA GLU A 56 24.19 -0.70 35.93
C GLU A 56 24.88 0.39 35.09
N MET A 57 24.13 1.14 34.28
CA MET A 57 24.69 2.04 33.28
C MET A 57 25.01 3.46 33.81
N ALA A 58 24.16 4.02 34.66
CA ALA A 58 24.25 5.43 35.04
C ALA A 58 25.60 5.83 35.66
N PRO A 59 26.23 5.05 36.56
CA PRO A 59 27.48 5.46 37.19
C PRO A 59 28.64 5.68 36.20
N SER A 60 28.70 4.87 35.15
CA SER A 60 29.82 4.87 34.20
C SER A 60 29.54 5.70 32.95
N LEU A 61 28.29 6.02 32.64
CA LEU A 61 27.91 6.88 31.51
C LEU A 61 27.79 8.36 31.87
N ALA A 62 27.59 8.68 33.17
CA ALA A 62 27.55 10.04 33.64
C ALA A 62 28.87 10.77 33.30
N ARG A 63 28.77 11.99 32.77
CA ARG A 63 29.85 12.86 32.30
C ARG A 63 30.46 12.51 30.94
N MET A 64 30.10 11.39 30.30
CA MET A 64 30.51 11.10 28.93
C MET A 64 29.89 12.09 27.95
N VAL A 65 30.59 12.33 26.85
CA VAL A 65 30.18 13.29 25.82
C VAL A 65 29.69 12.52 24.60
N ALA A 66 28.54 12.91 24.05
CA ALA A 66 28.00 12.34 22.83
C ALA A 66 28.82 12.84 21.61
N ARG A 67 29.88 12.12 21.25
CA ARG A 67 30.71 12.44 20.08
C ARG A 67 29.89 12.39 18.79
N GLU A 68 29.03 11.40 18.68
CA GLU A 68 28.15 11.21 17.54
C GLU A 68 26.77 10.79 18.02
N VAL A 69 25.76 11.24 17.27
CA VAL A 69 24.37 10.78 17.40
C VAL A 69 23.88 10.38 16.02
N HIS A 70 23.49 9.13 15.83
CA HIS A 70 23.04 8.65 14.52
C HIS A 70 21.82 7.73 14.64
N ALA A 71 21.09 7.60 13.54
CA ALA A 71 20.02 6.64 13.44
C ALA A 71 20.55 5.24 13.12
N ALA A 72 19.89 4.23 13.65
CA ALA A 72 20.06 2.83 13.25
C ALA A 72 18.71 2.23 12.88
N PRO A 73 18.67 1.26 11.92
CA PRO A 73 17.42 0.59 11.59
C PRO A 73 16.82 -0.17 12.78
N PRO A 74 15.48 -0.27 12.89
CA PRO A 74 14.48 0.37 12.04
C PRO A 74 14.09 1.79 12.48
N ALA A 75 14.38 2.21 13.73
CA ALA A 75 14.04 3.53 14.28
C ALA A 75 14.78 3.79 15.61
N ASP A 76 15.99 3.34 15.71
CA ASP A 76 16.82 3.49 16.92
C ASP A 76 17.67 4.76 16.84
N LEU A 77 17.91 5.35 17.99
CA LEU A 77 18.88 6.41 18.18
C LEU A 77 20.10 5.82 18.88
N VAL A 78 21.29 6.03 18.31
CA VAL A 78 22.54 5.51 18.86
C VAL A 78 23.46 6.68 19.18
N PHE A 79 23.94 6.72 20.43
CA PHE A 79 24.94 7.65 20.92
C PHE A 79 26.30 6.98 20.96
N VAL A 80 27.28 7.58 20.32
CA VAL A 80 28.69 7.24 20.54
C VAL A 80 29.20 8.13 21.66
N LEU A 81 29.20 7.59 22.87
CA LEU A 81 29.64 8.29 24.06
C LEU A 81 31.17 8.11 24.25
N VAL A 82 31.88 9.18 24.64
CA VAL A 82 33.31 9.15 24.90
C VAL A 82 33.62 9.91 26.20
N ASP A 83 34.72 9.54 26.86
CA ASP A 83 35.17 10.27 28.07
C ASP A 83 35.72 11.66 27.73
N ALA A 84 36.43 11.81 26.59
CA ALA A 84 36.93 13.07 26.08
C ALA A 84 36.81 13.17 24.56
N LEU A 85 36.38 14.32 24.03
CA LEU A 85 36.19 14.52 22.58
C LEU A 85 37.52 14.57 21.80
N ASP A 86 38.56 15.15 22.39
CA ASP A 86 39.83 15.43 21.72
C ASP A 86 40.82 14.27 21.81
N ASP A 87 40.48 13.21 22.55
CA ASP A 87 41.30 12.01 22.69
C ASP A 87 40.79 10.88 21.78
N PRO A 88 41.52 10.53 20.69
CA PRO A 88 41.16 9.44 19.82
C PRO A 88 41.22 8.05 20.49
N ALA A 89 42.00 7.90 21.58
CA ALA A 89 42.12 6.70 22.39
C ALA A 89 41.06 6.62 23.50
N SER A 90 40.19 7.65 23.61
CA SER A 90 39.14 7.70 24.61
C SER A 90 38.20 6.51 24.52
N ARG A 91 37.84 5.97 25.68
CA ARG A 91 36.84 4.88 25.78
C ARG A 91 35.56 5.25 25.01
N ARG A 92 35.07 4.32 24.21
CA ARG A 92 33.84 4.50 23.45
C ARG A 92 32.77 3.55 23.96
N VAL A 93 31.56 4.09 24.18
CA VAL A 93 30.38 3.33 24.56
C VAL A 93 29.29 3.65 23.57
N PHE A 94 28.64 2.63 23.06
CA PHE A 94 27.49 2.76 22.17
C PHE A 94 26.20 2.61 22.98
N LEU A 95 25.52 3.73 23.24
CA LEU A 95 24.23 3.70 23.93
C LEU A 95 23.11 3.73 22.90
N ARG A 96 22.34 2.66 22.85
CA ARG A 96 21.16 2.51 21.99
C ARG A 96 19.92 2.93 22.75
N VAL A 97 19.09 3.77 22.12
CA VAL A 97 17.76 4.16 22.59
C VAL A 97 16.75 3.80 21.50
N SER A 98 15.95 2.78 21.76
CA SER A 98 14.99 2.22 20.80
C SER A 98 13.56 2.41 21.29
N ALA A 99 12.71 2.98 20.43
CA ALA A 99 11.26 2.99 20.59
C ALA A 99 10.57 1.98 19.67
N ASN A 100 11.29 0.98 19.17
CA ASN A 100 10.69 -0.09 18.38
C ASN A 100 9.67 -0.88 19.24
N PRO A 101 8.39 -0.98 18.86
CA PRO A 101 7.38 -1.69 19.65
C PRO A 101 7.72 -3.14 19.99
N ASP A 102 8.53 -3.80 19.15
CA ASP A 102 8.93 -5.19 19.33
C ASP A 102 10.20 -5.35 20.17
N GLY A 103 10.86 -4.26 20.56
CA GLY A 103 12.12 -4.31 21.28
C GLY A 103 12.54 -2.95 21.84
N ALA A 104 11.57 -2.19 22.41
CA ALA A 104 11.82 -0.88 23.02
C ALA A 104 12.78 -1.03 24.22
N ARG A 105 13.89 -0.27 24.21
CA ARG A 105 14.96 -0.37 25.21
C ARG A 105 15.90 0.82 25.25
N VAL A 106 16.59 0.96 26.35
CA VAL A 106 17.79 1.79 26.51
C VAL A 106 18.89 0.87 27.02
N CYS A 107 19.88 0.60 26.18
CA CYS A 107 20.92 -0.39 26.47
C CYS A 107 22.26 0.04 25.88
N VAL A 108 23.35 -0.40 26.50
CA VAL A 108 24.69 -0.33 25.91
C VAL A 108 24.84 -1.48 24.91
N ASP A 109 25.20 -1.13 23.68
CA ASP A 109 25.59 -2.08 22.64
C ASP A 109 27.14 -2.13 22.56
N ARG A 110 27.68 -3.31 22.39
CA ARG A 110 29.15 -3.52 22.27
C ARG A 110 29.65 -3.45 20.85
N SER A 111 28.75 -3.66 19.89
CA SER A 111 29.10 -3.64 18.48
C SER A 111 28.91 -2.27 17.89
N ARG A 112 29.77 -1.93 16.92
CA ARG A 112 29.52 -0.75 16.09
C ARG A 112 28.20 -0.94 15.35
N VAL A 113 27.19 -0.18 15.74
CA VAL A 113 25.87 -0.24 15.13
C VAL A 113 25.94 0.33 13.71
N ALA A 114 25.37 -0.39 12.74
CA ALA A 114 25.26 0.10 11.37
C ALA A 114 24.45 1.41 11.33
N ARG A 115 24.97 2.40 10.61
CA ARG A 115 24.27 3.67 10.39
C ARG A 115 23.13 3.46 9.38
N HIS A 116 22.10 4.24 9.53
CA HIS A 116 21.06 4.34 8.52
C HIS A 116 21.51 5.28 7.41
N ASP A 117 21.65 4.78 6.17
CA ASP A 117 22.12 5.54 5.01
C ASP A 117 21.01 6.37 4.33
N GLY A 118 19.77 6.27 4.81
CA GLY A 118 18.63 6.99 4.27
C GLY A 118 18.43 8.40 4.85
N PRO A 119 17.51 9.20 4.27
CA PRO A 119 17.19 10.52 4.80
C PRO A 119 16.63 10.42 6.21
N LEU A 120 17.22 11.20 7.14
CA LEU A 120 16.78 11.26 8.53
C LEU A 120 15.43 11.96 8.65
N GLY A 121 14.52 11.36 9.41
CA GLY A 121 13.28 12.03 9.81
C GLY A 121 13.53 13.27 10.68
N PRO A 122 12.55 14.18 10.80
CA PRO A 122 12.73 15.45 11.52
C PRO A 122 13.21 15.28 12.96
N PHE A 123 12.68 14.29 13.68
CA PHE A 123 13.07 13.99 15.06
C PHE A 123 14.54 13.59 15.18
N LEU A 124 15.00 12.66 14.37
CA LEU A 124 16.39 12.17 14.41
C LEU A 124 17.37 13.25 14.03
N ARG A 125 17.05 14.08 13.04
CA ARG A 125 17.84 15.25 12.65
C ARG A 125 17.97 16.22 13.82
N ARG A 126 16.88 16.54 14.47
CA ARG A 126 16.87 17.43 15.63
C ARG A 126 17.67 16.88 16.80
N CYS A 127 17.56 15.58 17.10
CA CYS A 127 18.40 14.95 18.12
C CYS A 127 19.89 15.01 17.76
N GLN A 128 20.25 14.82 16.50
CA GLN A 128 21.62 14.93 16.03
C GLN A 128 22.16 16.36 16.21
N GLU A 129 21.39 17.37 15.84
CA GLU A 129 21.74 18.79 15.98
C GLU A 129 21.90 19.22 17.45
N ASP A 130 20.98 18.81 18.31
CA ASP A 130 20.93 19.27 19.70
C ASP A 130 21.80 18.46 20.66
N LEU A 131 22.11 17.20 20.35
CA LEU A 131 22.77 16.29 21.30
C LEU A 131 24.21 15.93 20.90
N THR A 132 24.64 16.18 19.66
CA THR A 132 26.07 15.98 19.29
C THR A 132 26.94 17.01 20.01
N GLY A 133 28.02 16.53 20.65
CA GLY A 133 28.90 17.35 21.49
C GLY A 133 28.37 17.59 22.91
N ALA A 134 27.13 17.21 23.21
CA ALA A 134 26.52 17.39 24.51
C ALA A 134 27.02 16.33 25.53
N ARG A 135 27.17 16.74 26.79
CA ARG A 135 27.60 15.89 27.90
C ARG A 135 26.38 15.27 28.57
N LEU A 136 26.37 13.96 28.75
CA LEU A 136 25.37 13.25 29.54
C LEU A 136 25.59 13.52 31.02
N GLU A 137 24.69 14.26 31.65
CA GLU A 137 24.78 14.59 33.07
C GLU A 137 24.07 13.57 33.94
N ARG A 138 22.97 13.03 33.45
CA ARG A 138 22.11 12.09 34.21
C ARG A 138 21.43 11.08 33.32
N LEU A 139 21.42 9.83 33.76
CA LEU A 139 20.60 8.73 33.24
C LEU A 139 19.76 8.23 34.40
N ALA A 140 18.44 8.30 34.31
CA ALA A 140 17.54 7.94 35.41
C ALA A 140 16.23 7.34 34.90
N GLN A 141 15.60 6.53 35.74
CA GLN A 141 14.21 6.10 35.56
C GLN A 141 13.25 7.16 36.14
N ALA A 142 12.20 7.50 35.41
CA ALA A 142 11.20 8.46 35.90
C ALA A 142 10.01 7.72 36.58
N GLY A 143 9.66 8.17 37.77
CA GLY A 143 8.42 7.74 38.47
C GLY A 143 8.31 6.25 38.78
N GLY A 144 9.41 5.48 38.70
CA GLY A 144 9.34 4.02 38.88
C GLY A 144 8.57 3.29 37.78
N ASP A 145 8.32 3.92 36.64
CA ASP A 145 7.66 3.33 35.46
C ASP A 145 8.68 3.02 34.35
N ARG A 146 8.19 2.54 33.22
CA ARG A 146 9.00 2.20 32.01
C ARG A 146 9.37 3.43 31.21
N VAL A 147 9.92 4.43 31.90
CA VAL A 147 10.37 5.69 31.31
C VAL A 147 11.81 5.94 31.74
N VAL A 148 12.70 6.17 30.78
CA VAL A 148 14.09 6.51 30.99
C VAL A 148 14.33 7.95 30.56
N VAL A 149 15.01 8.72 31.40
CA VAL A 149 15.35 10.12 31.16
C VAL A 149 16.86 10.25 31.04
N LEU A 150 17.31 10.85 29.94
CA LEU A 150 18.71 11.19 29.65
C LEU A 150 18.84 12.71 29.62
N GLU A 151 19.54 13.28 30.60
CA GLU A 151 19.75 14.71 30.68
C GLU A 151 21.13 15.06 30.12
N PHE A 152 21.17 15.96 29.17
CA PHE A 152 22.36 16.40 28.47
C PHE A 152 22.62 17.90 28.70
N ARG A 153 23.88 18.27 28.84
CA ARG A 153 24.35 19.65 28.82
C ARG A 153 25.07 19.91 27.50
N ARG A 154 24.55 20.84 26.73
CA ARG A 154 25.18 21.29 25.48
C ARG A 154 26.44 22.13 25.73
N PRO A 155 27.33 22.26 24.73
CA PRO A 155 28.50 23.13 24.86
C PRO A 155 28.18 24.60 25.16
N ASP A 156 27.01 25.09 24.71
CA ASP A 156 26.49 26.43 24.99
C ASP A 156 25.90 26.60 26.40
N GLY A 157 25.89 25.53 27.20
CA GLY A 157 25.33 25.51 28.55
C GLY A 157 23.86 25.20 28.62
N GLU A 158 23.15 25.11 27.48
CA GLU A 158 21.74 24.75 27.48
C GLU A 158 21.51 23.27 27.85
N ARG A 159 20.40 23.04 28.55
CA ARG A 159 19.98 21.68 28.90
C ARG A 159 19.04 21.10 27.82
N ARG A 160 19.27 19.86 27.47
CA ARG A 160 18.38 19.03 26.67
C ARG A 160 18.07 17.74 27.42
N THR A 161 16.85 17.28 27.31
CA THR A 161 16.44 16.01 27.92
C THR A 161 15.82 15.12 26.84
N LEU A 162 16.38 13.92 26.68
CA LEU A 162 15.77 12.87 25.86
C LEU A 162 15.00 11.95 26.79
N VAL A 163 13.71 11.80 26.56
CA VAL A 163 12.84 10.89 27.30
C VAL A 163 12.53 9.69 26.42
N ALA A 164 12.78 8.50 26.91
CA ALA A 164 12.39 7.24 26.28
C ALA A 164 11.21 6.61 27.06
N GLU A 165 10.00 6.71 26.49
CA GLU A 165 8.81 6.06 27.00
C GLU A 165 8.73 4.64 26.43
N LEU A 166 9.14 3.62 27.21
CA LEU A 166 9.30 2.23 26.77
C LEU A 166 8.02 1.42 27.03
N VAL A 167 6.86 1.97 26.66
CA VAL A 167 5.53 1.43 27.01
C VAL A 167 4.99 0.53 25.87
N GLY A 168 5.71 -0.55 25.54
CA GLY A 168 5.29 -1.55 24.56
C GLY A 168 4.94 -0.92 23.19
N ARG A 169 3.75 -1.22 22.65
CA ARG A 169 3.31 -0.67 21.34
C ARG A 169 3.19 0.86 21.28
N HIS A 170 3.20 1.53 22.43
CA HIS A 170 3.16 2.98 22.55
C HIS A 170 4.53 3.58 22.88
N ALA A 171 5.60 2.81 22.69
CA ALA A 171 6.95 3.31 22.89
C ALA A 171 7.20 4.55 22.02
N ASN A 172 7.82 5.58 22.64
CA ASN A 172 8.08 6.84 21.97
C ASN A 172 9.37 7.48 22.50
N LEU A 173 9.97 8.35 21.72
CA LEU A 173 11.07 9.22 22.15
C LEU A 173 10.62 10.67 22.09
N VAL A 174 10.94 11.42 23.15
CA VAL A 174 10.55 12.82 23.30
C VAL A 174 11.81 13.64 23.59
N LEU A 175 12.08 14.64 22.77
CA LEU A 175 13.15 15.61 23.01
C LEU A 175 12.56 16.85 23.70
N LEU A 176 13.13 17.21 24.86
CA LEU A 176 12.72 18.35 25.65
C LEU A 176 13.80 19.44 25.66
N GLY A 177 13.36 20.69 25.71
CA GLY A 177 14.19 21.88 25.92
C GLY A 177 14.12 22.40 27.33
N GLY A 178 14.52 23.65 27.52
CA GLY A 178 14.47 24.34 28.81
C GLY A 178 13.06 24.37 29.40
N GLY A 179 12.95 24.12 30.71
CA GLY A 179 11.64 24.02 31.41
C GLY A 179 10.82 22.82 31.04
N ASP A 180 11.46 21.71 30.63
CA ASP A 180 10.85 20.43 30.24
C ASP A 180 9.78 20.55 29.15
N LYS A 181 9.91 21.55 28.28
CA LYS A 181 9.00 21.75 27.14
C LYS A 181 9.34 20.80 25.99
N VAL A 182 8.31 20.17 25.44
CA VAL A 182 8.44 19.29 24.28
C VAL A 182 8.95 20.09 23.07
N LEU A 183 10.11 19.74 22.56
CA LEU A 183 10.65 20.27 21.29
C LEU A 183 10.17 19.44 20.12
N GLN A 184 10.27 18.12 20.25
CA GLN A 184 9.89 17.19 19.19
C GLN A 184 9.64 15.77 19.74
N VAL A 185 8.84 14.99 19.03
CA VAL A 185 8.54 13.58 19.34
C VAL A 185 8.84 12.71 18.13
N LEU A 186 9.26 11.47 18.36
CA LEU A 186 9.54 10.51 17.28
C LEU A 186 8.25 10.09 16.56
N ALA A 187 7.23 9.71 17.33
CA ALA A 187 5.91 9.35 16.83
C ALA A 187 4.87 10.34 17.37
N PRO A 188 4.40 11.30 16.54
CA PRO A 188 3.35 12.21 16.96
C PRO A 188 2.04 11.43 17.20
N PRO A 189 1.24 11.84 18.21
CA PRO A 189 -0.06 11.22 18.46
C PRO A 189 -0.98 11.39 17.25
N ALA A 190 -1.88 10.42 17.05
CA ALA A 190 -2.85 10.48 15.96
C ALA A 190 -3.77 11.71 16.13
N ALA A 191 -4.10 12.37 15.02
CA ALA A 191 -4.95 13.58 15.01
C ALA A 191 -6.33 13.34 15.66
N GLU A 192 -6.84 12.11 15.60
CA GLU A 192 -8.13 11.70 16.18
C GLU A 192 -8.08 11.50 17.70
N LYS A 193 -6.87 11.32 18.27
CA LYS A 193 -6.64 11.14 19.71
C LYS A 193 -5.42 11.96 20.12
N PRO A 194 -5.51 13.28 20.19
CA PRO A 194 -4.38 14.13 20.53
C PRO A 194 -3.95 13.88 21.98
N ASP A 195 -2.67 13.58 22.17
CA ASP A 195 -2.05 13.58 23.49
C ASP A 195 -1.39 14.94 23.70
N THR A 196 -2.07 15.81 24.44
CA THR A 196 -1.64 17.20 24.65
C THR A 196 -0.30 17.32 25.37
N ARG A 197 0.10 16.32 26.19
CA ARG A 197 1.39 16.27 26.88
C ARG A 197 2.58 16.10 25.90
N LEU A 198 2.33 15.61 24.67
CA LEU A 198 3.32 15.43 23.62
C LEU A 198 3.28 16.54 22.55
N ALA A 199 2.44 17.55 22.71
CA ALA A 199 2.36 18.65 21.77
C ALA A 199 3.61 19.54 21.86
N PRO A 200 4.19 19.99 20.73
CA PRO A 200 5.34 20.91 20.75
C PRO A 200 5.05 22.16 21.59
N GLY A 201 5.98 22.52 22.47
CA GLY A 201 5.87 23.65 23.40
C GLY A 201 5.12 23.35 24.71
N SER A 202 4.41 22.23 24.84
CA SER A 202 3.76 21.81 26.09
C SER A 202 4.79 21.30 27.09
N PRO A 203 4.55 21.48 28.40
CA PRO A 203 5.36 20.83 29.42
C PRO A 203 5.14 19.32 29.36
N TRP A 204 6.22 18.56 29.29
CA TRP A 204 6.12 17.11 29.30
C TRP A 204 5.76 16.61 30.71
N THR A 205 4.87 15.65 30.76
CA THR A 205 4.56 14.88 31.96
C THR A 205 4.67 13.39 31.66
N PRO A 206 5.06 12.54 32.63
CA PRO A 206 5.11 11.10 32.41
C PRO A 206 3.74 10.55 31.99
N PRO A 207 3.72 9.49 31.17
CA PRO A 207 2.47 8.81 30.85
C PRO A 207 1.80 8.31 32.13
N PRO A 208 0.45 8.20 32.17
CA PRO A 208 -0.25 7.69 33.34
C PRO A 208 0.24 6.26 33.65
N GLY A 209 1.00 6.13 34.74
CA GLY A 209 1.61 4.87 35.15
C GLY A 209 0.58 3.89 35.71
N ARG A 210 0.79 2.61 35.46
CA ARG A 210 0.11 1.53 36.20
C ARG A 210 1.07 1.08 37.31
N PRO A 211 0.67 1.08 38.58
CA PRO A 211 1.52 0.60 39.66
C PRO A 211 1.98 -0.83 39.37
N PRO A 212 3.23 -1.19 39.70
CA PRO A 212 3.75 -2.52 39.46
C PRO A 212 2.90 -3.56 40.23
N ALA A 213 2.50 -4.60 39.53
CA ALA A 213 1.72 -5.70 40.10
C ALA A 213 2.67 -6.69 40.83
N GLY A 214 3.16 -6.31 42.01
CA GLY A 214 3.99 -7.18 42.84
C GLY A 214 5.49 -7.27 42.42
N PRO A 215 6.29 -8.12 43.09
CA PRO A 215 7.69 -8.30 42.77
C PRO A 215 7.85 -8.90 41.37
N ALA A 216 8.57 -8.20 40.50
CA ALA A 216 8.89 -8.68 39.15
C ALA A 216 10.21 -9.49 39.20
N PRO A 217 10.32 -10.58 38.40
CA PRO A 217 11.58 -11.30 38.24
C PRO A 217 12.67 -10.38 37.68
N GLY A 218 13.92 -10.64 38.04
CA GLY A 218 15.06 -9.90 37.58
C GLY A 218 15.39 -10.11 36.09
N ILE A 219 16.36 -9.36 35.56
CA ILE A 219 16.80 -9.49 34.16
C ILE A 219 17.31 -10.90 33.88
N GLU A 220 18.05 -11.49 34.80
CA GLU A 220 18.65 -12.82 34.62
C GLU A 220 17.62 -13.94 34.47
N ASP A 221 16.48 -13.80 35.14
CA ASP A 221 15.36 -14.73 35.08
C ASP A 221 14.45 -14.50 33.85
N SER A 222 14.38 -13.27 33.39
CA SER A 222 13.43 -12.83 32.35
C SER A 222 14.00 -12.89 30.94
N PHE A 223 15.32 -12.72 30.79
CA PHE A 223 16.00 -12.68 29.49
C PHE A 223 16.97 -13.84 29.34
N PRO A 224 16.98 -14.54 28.19
CA PRO A 224 17.88 -15.65 27.96
C PRO A 224 19.34 -15.19 28.00
N ALA A 225 20.25 -16.06 28.49
CA ALA A 225 21.68 -15.80 28.35
C ALA A 225 22.03 -15.73 26.85
N PRO A 226 22.88 -14.78 26.42
CA PRO A 226 23.30 -14.70 25.03
C PRO A 226 24.11 -15.95 24.65
N VAL A 227 23.80 -16.52 23.48
CA VAL A 227 24.44 -17.75 22.98
C VAL A 227 25.91 -17.50 22.62
N GLU A 228 26.24 -16.29 22.16
CA GLU A 228 27.60 -15.89 21.86
C GLU A 228 28.11 -14.91 22.92
N GLN A 229 29.13 -15.30 23.65
CA GLN A 229 29.90 -14.35 24.43
C GLN A 229 30.72 -13.49 23.43
N PRO A 230 30.70 -12.15 23.53
CA PRO A 230 31.59 -11.33 22.70
C PRO A 230 33.02 -11.74 22.98
N ARG A 231 33.83 -11.87 21.92
CA ARG A 231 35.27 -11.94 22.07
C ARG A 231 35.72 -10.58 22.62
N LEU A 232 35.91 -10.52 23.92
CA LEU A 232 36.48 -9.32 24.56
C LEU A 232 37.88 -9.10 24.00
N ALA A 233 38.22 -7.85 23.72
CA ALA A 233 39.59 -7.50 23.45
C ALA A 233 40.45 -7.90 24.67
N PRO A 234 41.72 -8.31 24.49
CA PRO A 234 42.54 -8.88 25.56
C PRO A 234 42.73 -8.05 26.83
N MET A 235 42.33 -6.78 26.81
CA MET A 235 42.44 -5.84 27.94
C MET A 235 41.16 -5.67 28.78
N GLU A 236 40.02 -6.18 28.34
CA GLU A 236 38.76 -6.08 29.09
C GLU A 236 38.36 -7.44 29.68
N GLN A 237 38.83 -7.71 30.90
CA GLN A 237 38.55 -8.97 31.59
C GLN A 237 37.15 -9.06 32.17
N VAL A 238 36.41 -7.98 32.30
CA VAL A 238 35.04 -7.96 32.85
C VAL A 238 34.17 -7.04 32.00
N ASP A 239 33.00 -7.55 31.61
CA ASP A 239 31.98 -6.73 30.98
C ASP A 239 31.37 -5.74 31.98
N PRO A 240 31.50 -4.42 31.78
CA PRO A 240 30.92 -3.45 32.68
C PRO A 240 29.37 -3.36 32.58
N TYR A 241 28.76 -4.00 31.55
CA TYR A 241 27.32 -3.93 31.28
C TYR A 241 26.68 -5.29 30.94
N PRO A 242 26.83 -6.33 31.78
CA PRO A 242 26.36 -7.68 31.45
C PRO A 242 24.83 -7.75 31.29
N LYS A 243 24.05 -7.05 32.11
CA LYS A 243 22.59 -7.02 32.05
C LYS A 243 22.10 -6.26 30.83
N SER A 244 22.68 -5.09 30.58
CA SER A 244 22.35 -4.25 29.43
C SER A 244 22.59 -4.99 28.11
N TRP A 245 23.73 -5.65 27.98
CA TRP A 245 24.04 -6.45 26.79
C TRP A 245 23.10 -7.65 26.62
N ARG A 246 22.78 -8.35 27.71
CA ARG A 246 21.82 -9.47 27.68
C ARG A 246 20.47 -9.05 27.15
N VAL A 247 19.95 -7.93 27.66
CA VAL A 247 18.66 -7.35 27.24
C VAL A 247 18.72 -6.87 25.78
N ASP A 248 19.80 -6.15 25.41
CA ASP A 248 19.95 -5.66 24.04
C ASP A 248 19.91 -6.79 23.02
N ARG A 249 20.69 -7.85 23.23
CA ARG A 249 20.75 -9.03 22.32
C ARG A 249 19.41 -9.75 22.21
N ALA A 250 18.75 -9.97 23.34
CA ALA A 250 17.45 -10.67 23.36
C ALA A 250 16.36 -9.86 22.63
N LEU A 251 16.27 -8.55 22.90
CA LEU A 251 15.26 -7.68 22.27
C LEU A 251 15.62 -7.34 20.82
N ALA A 252 16.91 -7.27 20.46
CA ALA A 252 17.31 -7.13 19.06
C ALA A 252 16.90 -8.35 18.23
N ALA A 253 17.19 -9.56 18.73
CA ALA A 253 16.79 -10.80 18.06
C ALA A 253 15.25 -10.92 17.92
N GLN A 254 14.50 -10.51 18.97
CA GLN A 254 13.04 -10.49 18.90
C GLN A 254 12.54 -9.49 17.84
N ALA A 255 13.09 -8.27 17.81
CA ALA A 255 12.71 -7.24 16.86
C ALA A 255 13.02 -7.64 15.41
N GLU A 256 14.17 -8.28 15.18
CA GLU A 256 14.57 -8.81 13.88
C GLU A 256 13.62 -9.94 13.43
N ALA A 257 13.34 -10.91 14.30
CA ALA A 257 12.38 -11.98 14.01
C ALA A 257 10.98 -11.42 13.67
N ALA A 258 10.51 -10.43 14.43
CA ALA A 258 9.24 -9.75 14.16
C ALA A 258 9.27 -8.98 12.84
N HIS A 259 10.39 -8.36 12.49
CA HIS A 259 10.58 -7.68 11.20
C HIS A 259 10.52 -8.66 10.03
N LEU A 260 11.28 -9.76 10.09
CA LEU A 260 11.28 -10.80 9.07
C LEU A 260 9.90 -11.44 8.90
N HIS A 261 9.20 -11.70 10.01
CA HIS A 261 7.84 -12.23 9.98
C HIS A 261 6.86 -11.26 9.27
N ARG A 262 6.92 -9.95 9.60
CA ARG A 262 6.07 -8.95 8.92
C ARG A 262 6.41 -8.80 7.44
N ALA A 263 7.70 -8.78 7.09
CA ALA A 263 8.14 -8.71 5.69
C ALA A 263 7.65 -9.92 4.88
N ARG A 264 7.76 -11.13 5.46
CA ARG A 264 7.24 -12.36 4.83
C ARG A 264 5.72 -12.32 4.64
N LYS A 265 5.00 -11.88 5.66
CA LYS A 265 3.54 -11.73 5.58
C LYS A 265 3.12 -10.73 4.49
N ASP A 266 3.74 -9.55 4.42
CA ASP A 266 3.47 -8.55 3.36
C ASP A 266 3.76 -9.12 1.96
N LEU A 267 4.89 -9.83 1.81
CA LEU A 267 5.25 -10.49 0.56
C LEU A 267 4.19 -11.54 0.15
N ALA A 268 3.81 -12.41 1.07
CA ALA A 268 2.80 -13.44 0.82
C ALA A 268 1.44 -12.83 0.45
N GLU A 269 0.97 -11.82 1.19
CA GLU A 269 -0.29 -11.13 0.89
C GLU A 269 -0.29 -10.44 -0.48
N ARG A 270 0.84 -9.88 -0.90
CA ARG A 270 0.99 -9.26 -2.23
C ARG A 270 0.92 -10.31 -3.33
N LEU A 271 1.60 -11.44 -3.16
CA LEU A 271 1.55 -12.57 -4.10
C LEU A 271 0.16 -13.21 -4.14
N GLU A 272 -0.54 -13.36 -3.01
CA GLU A 272 -1.92 -13.87 -2.96
C GLU A 272 -2.91 -12.98 -3.73
N ARG A 273 -2.81 -11.66 -3.55
CA ARG A 273 -3.62 -10.72 -4.34
C ARG A 273 -3.36 -10.87 -5.84
N ARG A 274 -2.11 -11.04 -6.22
CA ARG A 274 -1.73 -11.21 -7.62
C ARG A 274 -2.18 -12.57 -8.19
N ALA A 275 -2.07 -13.64 -7.41
CA ALA A 275 -2.60 -14.96 -7.77
C ALA A 275 -4.11 -14.94 -7.97
N LYS A 276 -4.84 -14.26 -7.08
CA LYS A 276 -6.29 -14.05 -7.24
C LYS A 276 -6.64 -13.33 -8.53
N ASN A 277 -5.91 -12.27 -8.87
CA ASN A 277 -6.13 -11.52 -10.11
C ASN A 277 -5.81 -12.37 -11.36
N ALA A 278 -4.75 -13.16 -11.32
CA ALA A 278 -4.37 -14.07 -12.41
C ALA A 278 -5.44 -15.16 -12.62
N ARG A 279 -5.96 -15.78 -11.54
CA ARG A 279 -7.07 -16.75 -11.61
C ARG A 279 -8.33 -16.15 -12.20
N ASN A 280 -8.70 -14.95 -11.80
CA ASN A 280 -9.87 -14.27 -12.35
C ASN A 280 -9.71 -13.98 -13.84
N LEU A 281 -8.51 -13.63 -14.30
CA LEU A 281 -8.19 -13.44 -15.70
C LEU A 281 -8.33 -14.76 -16.48
N VAL A 282 -7.75 -15.86 -15.97
CA VAL A 282 -7.84 -17.19 -16.57
C VAL A 282 -9.32 -17.62 -16.69
N ALA A 283 -10.11 -17.50 -15.61
CA ALA A 283 -11.53 -17.84 -15.62
C ALA A 283 -12.33 -17.01 -16.65
N GLY A 284 -12.05 -15.72 -16.76
CA GLY A 284 -12.70 -14.86 -17.76
C GLY A 284 -12.32 -15.24 -19.20
N LEU A 285 -11.07 -15.62 -19.43
CA LEU A 285 -10.59 -16.09 -20.74
C LEU A 285 -11.20 -17.48 -21.08
N GLU A 286 -11.34 -18.37 -20.11
CA GLU A 286 -11.99 -19.67 -20.29
C GLU A 286 -13.47 -19.50 -20.69
N GLN A 287 -14.20 -18.57 -20.07
CA GLN A 287 -15.56 -18.24 -20.47
C GLN A 287 -15.64 -17.70 -21.91
N ARG A 288 -14.69 -16.82 -22.29
CA ARG A 288 -14.60 -16.29 -23.66
C ARG A 288 -14.24 -17.40 -24.66
N ALA A 289 -13.34 -18.33 -24.29
CA ALA A 289 -12.98 -19.48 -25.10
C ALA A 289 -14.19 -20.40 -25.33
N ALA A 290 -14.95 -20.68 -24.27
CA ALA A 290 -16.19 -21.47 -24.36
C ALA A 290 -17.22 -20.81 -25.29
N ALA A 291 -17.42 -19.50 -25.20
CA ALA A 291 -18.32 -18.75 -26.08
C ALA A 291 -17.88 -18.78 -27.55
N ALA A 292 -16.55 -18.83 -27.81
CA ALA A 292 -16.01 -18.91 -29.16
C ALA A 292 -16.06 -20.32 -29.79
N GLN A 293 -16.31 -21.37 -29.01
CA GLN A 293 -16.43 -22.75 -29.53
C GLN A 293 -17.58 -22.93 -30.55
N GLY A 294 -18.56 -22.01 -30.55
CA GLY A 294 -19.66 -22.05 -31.52
C GLY A 294 -19.30 -21.66 -32.96
N HIS A 295 -18.01 -21.44 -33.29
CA HIS A 295 -17.62 -21.00 -34.64
C HIS A 295 -17.86 -22.05 -35.71
N GLU A 296 -17.60 -23.34 -35.44
CA GLU A 296 -17.87 -24.46 -36.37
C GLU A 296 -19.37 -24.55 -36.68
N ARG A 297 -20.18 -24.48 -35.63
CA ARG A 297 -21.64 -24.47 -35.79
C ARG A 297 -22.17 -23.28 -36.59
N ALA A 298 -21.58 -22.09 -36.36
CA ALA A 298 -21.92 -20.90 -37.11
C ALA A 298 -21.49 -21.01 -38.59
N LEU A 299 -20.35 -21.67 -38.86
CA LEU A 299 -19.88 -21.93 -40.21
C LEU A 299 -20.83 -22.92 -40.92
N PHE A 300 -21.22 -24.03 -40.28
CA PHE A 300 -22.18 -24.98 -40.82
C PHE A 300 -23.54 -24.32 -41.10
N ASP A 301 -24.05 -23.48 -40.18
CA ASP A 301 -25.29 -22.74 -40.43
C ASP A 301 -25.16 -21.84 -41.68
N ALA A 302 -24.02 -21.18 -41.87
CA ALA A 302 -23.78 -20.34 -43.03
C ALA A 302 -23.72 -21.15 -44.34
N GLU A 303 -23.09 -22.33 -44.34
CA GLU A 303 -23.01 -23.23 -45.48
C GLU A 303 -24.38 -23.83 -45.84
N LEU A 304 -25.18 -24.27 -44.85
CA LEU A 304 -26.52 -24.74 -45.08
C LEU A 304 -27.43 -23.66 -45.67
N VAL A 305 -27.35 -22.43 -45.17
CA VAL A 305 -28.07 -21.28 -45.75
C VAL A 305 -27.58 -20.99 -47.17
N LYS A 306 -26.29 -21.13 -47.47
CA LYS A 306 -25.74 -20.97 -48.82
C LYS A 306 -26.28 -22.01 -49.79
N LEU A 307 -26.34 -23.28 -49.40
CA LEU A 307 -26.90 -24.37 -50.21
C LEU A 307 -28.38 -24.18 -50.48
N SER A 308 -29.12 -23.62 -49.53
CA SER A 308 -30.56 -23.41 -49.58
C SER A 308 -30.97 -22.01 -50.04
N LEU A 309 -30.07 -21.20 -50.58
CA LEU A 309 -30.27 -19.76 -50.86
C LEU A 309 -31.46 -19.51 -51.79
N ALA A 310 -31.69 -20.39 -52.79
CA ALA A 310 -32.79 -20.28 -53.75
C ALA A 310 -34.17 -20.56 -53.14
N SER A 311 -34.25 -21.26 -52.01
CA SER A 311 -35.51 -21.62 -51.34
C SER A 311 -35.93 -20.60 -50.27
N ILE A 312 -35.05 -19.64 -49.91
CA ILE A 312 -35.34 -18.67 -48.86
C ILE A 312 -36.15 -17.50 -49.43
N GLN A 313 -37.37 -17.32 -48.87
CA GLN A 313 -38.19 -16.17 -49.19
C GLN A 313 -37.73 -14.91 -48.47
N ARG A 314 -37.80 -13.76 -49.13
CA ARG A 314 -37.46 -12.46 -48.51
C ARG A 314 -38.42 -12.18 -47.37
N GLY A 315 -37.87 -11.81 -46.20
CA GLY A 315 -38.67 -11.58 -44.98
C GLY A 315 -38.85 -12.81 -44.08
N ALA A 316 -38.27 -13.96 -44.45
CA ALA A 316 -38.26 -15.15 -43.59
C ALA A 316 -37.51 -14.89 -42.28
N LYS A 317 -38.07 -15.36 -41.15
CA LYS A 317 -37.45 -15.27 -39.82
C LYS A 317 -36.57 -16.49 -39.50
N GLU A 318 -36.78 -17.57 -40.19
CA GLU A 318 -36.09 -18.84 -39.98
C GLU A 318 -36.15 -19.67 -41.28
N ILE A 319 -35.15 -20.52 -41.51
CA ILE A 319 -35.19 -21.59 -42.49
C ILE A 319 -34.94 -22.92 -41.79
N VAL A 320 -35.73 -23.96 -42.14
CA VAL A 320 -35.49 -25.33 -41.70
C VAL A 320 -34.87 -26.07 -42.86
N VAL A 321 -33.67 -26.61 -42.67
CA VAL A 321 -32.88 -27.33 -43.66
C VAL A 321 -32.48 -28.70 -43.13
N GLU A 322 -32.26 -29.68 -44.03
CA GLU A 322 -31.69 -30.97 -43.63
C GLU A 322 -30.19 -30.79 -43.32
N ASP A 323 -29.80 -31.21 -42.14
CA ASP A 323 -28.39 -31.14 -41.71
C ASP A 323 -27.67 -32.41 -42.22
N HIS A 324 -26.99 -32.29 -43.34
CA HIS A 324 -26.29 -33.42 -43.99
C HIS A 324 -25.09 -33.94 -43.19
N TRP A 325 -24.68 -33.25 -42.12
CA TRP A 325 -23.59 -33.68 -41.20
C TRP A 325 -24.14 -34.43 -39.97
N THR A 326 -25.48 -34.40 -39.74
CA THR A 326 -26.14 -35.09 -38.61
C THR A 326 -27.29 -35.96 -39.13
N ASP A 327 -27.00 -36.92 -40.00
CA ASP A 327 -27.97 -37.92 -40.56
C ASP A 327 -29.29 -37.32 -41.12
N GLY A 328 -29.24 -36.09 -41.64
CA GLY A 328 -30.40 -35.44 -42.26
C GLY A 328 -31.42 -34.88 -41.28
N ALA A 329 -31.10 -34.73 -40.00
CA ALA A 329 -32.01 -34.16 -39.01
C ALA A 329 -32.41 -32.72 -39.38
N PRO A 330 -33.73 -32.35 -39.24
CA PRO A 330 -34.17 -31.01 -39.55
C PRO A 330 -33.54 -29.98 -38.59
N ARG A 331 -32.94 -28.93 -39.14
CA ARG A 331 -32.26 -27.87 -38.41
C ARG A 331 -32.83 -26.49 -38.73
N GLY A 332 -33.32 -25.80 -37.72
CA GLY A 332 -33.80 -24.44 -37.81
C GLY A 332 -32.63 -23.44 -37.69
N ILE A 333 -32.51 -22.54 -38.67
CA ILE A 333 -31.49 -21.47 -38.69
C ILE A 333 -32.22 -20.13 -38.71
N ALA A 334 -31.98 -19.31 -37.69
CA ALA A 334 -32.61 -17.99 -37.56
C ALA A 334 -32.06 -16.99 -38.59
N LEU A 335 -32.94 -16.28 -39.28
CA LEU A 335 -32.67 -15.25 -40.27
C LEU A 335 -33.19 -13.90 -39.79
N ASP A 336 -32.57 -12.82 -40.26
CA ASP A 336 -33.08 -11.48 -40.08
C ASP A 336 -34.05 -11.13 -41.20
N PRO A 337 -35.34 -10.90 -40.92
CA PRO A 337 -36.35 -10.63 -41.94
C PRO A 337 -36.14 -9.28 -42.67
N LYS A 338 -35.32 -8.42 -42.14
CA LYS A 338 -34.97 -7.12 -42.79
C LYS A 338 -33.92 -7.28 -43.90
N LEU A 339 -33.16 -8.37 -43.86
CA LEU A 339 -32.09 -8.66 -44.81
C LEU A 339 -32.57 -9.56 -45.94
N SER A 340 -31.96 -9.45 -47.10
CA SER A 340 -32.12 -10.38 -48.20
C SER A 340 -31.51 -11.75 -47.84
N PRO A 341 -31.88 -12.84 -48.53
CA PRO A 341 -31.25 -14.15 -48.34
C PRO A 341 -29.74 -14.12 -48.44
N LYS A 342 -29.18 -13.39 -49.40
CA LYS A 342 -27.73 -13.20 -49.58
C LYS A 342 -27.08 -12.45 -48.41
N GLU A 343 -27.69 -11.39 -47.95
CA GLU A 343 -27.19 -10.62 -46.81
C GLU A 343 -27.23 -11.45 -45.50
N ASN A 344 -28.25 -12.28 -45.32
CA ASN A 344 -28.29 -13.22 -44.19
C ASN A 344 -27.17 -14.24 -44.24
N MET A 345 -26.89 -14.82 -45.41
CA MET A 345 -25.75 -15.72 -45.61
C MET A 345 -24.42 -15.01 -45.28
N GLU A 346 -24.19 -13.83 -45.83
CA GLU A 346 -22.95 -13.04 -45.54
C GLU A 346 -22.83 -12.74 -44.05
N ARG A 347 -23.89 -12.35 -43.37
CA ARG A 347 -23.93 -12.13 -41.92
C ARG A 347 -23.54 -13.38 -41.13
N LEU A 348 -23.97 -14.56 -41.53
CA LEU A 348 -23.63 -15.82 -40.86
C LEU A 348 -22.15 -16.19 -41.08
N PHE A 349 -21.63 -16.02 -42.29
CA PHE A 349 -20.18 -16.20 -42.54
C PHE A 349 -19.31 -15.20 -41.76
N ASP A 350 -19.71 -13.94 -41.70
CA ASP A 350 -19.01 -12.94 -40.90
C ASP A 350 -19.03 -13.28 -39.40
N LYS A 351 -20.17 -13.79 -38.89
CA LYS A 351 -20.26 -14.27 -37.53
C LYS A 351 -19.31 -15.44 -37.27
N ALA A 352 -19.28 -16.45 -38.17
CA ALA A 352 -18.37 -17.57 -38.05
C ALA A 352 -16.89 -17.12 -38.06
N LYS A 353 -16.52 -16.27 -39.00
CA LYS A 353 -15.16 -15.70 -39.10
C LYS A 353 -14.77 -14.90 -37.87
N LYS A 354 -15.72 -14.12 -37.31
CA LYS A 354 -15.47 -13.35 -36.06
C LYS A 354 -15.23 -14.28 -34.86
N LEU A 355 -16.01 -15.35 -34.74
CA LEU A 355 -15.86 -16.36 -33.69
C LEU A 355 -14.54 -17.13 -33.82
N GLN A 356 -14.15 -17.49 -35.04
CA GLN A 356 -12.85 -18.16 -35.31
C GLN A 356 -11.67 -17.29 -34.85
N ARG A 357 -11.62 -16.03 -35.28
CA ARG A 357 -10.58 -15.09 -34.86
C ARG A 357 -10.55 -14.90 -33.36
N ALA A 358 -11.73 -14.76 -32.73
CA ALA A 358 -11.82 -14.66 -31.28
C ALA A 358 -11.26 -15.90 -30.57
N ARG A 359 -11.51 -17.11 -31.10
CA ARG A 359 -10.99 -18.38 -30.56
C ARG A 359 -9.46 -18.41 -30.60
N GLU A 360 -8.84 -18.04 -31.73
CA GLU A 360 -7.39 -18.04 -31.89
C GLU A 360 -6.73 -17.05 -30.91
N THR A 361 -7.22 -15.81 -30.87
CA THR A 361 -6.69 -14.78 -29.95
C THR A 361 -6.84 -15.17 -28.49
N VAL A 362 -8.02 -15.70 -28.10
CA VAL A 362 -8.28 -16.11 -26.70
C VAL A 362 -7.43 -17.31 -26.31
N ALA A 363 -7.13 -18.24 -27.22
CA ALA A 363 -6.26 -19.39 -26.93
C ALA A 363 -4.83 -18.95 -26.58
N GLU A 364 -4.26 -17.99 -27.32
CA GLU A 364 -2.95 -17.43 -27.02
C GLU A 364 -2.96 -16.66 -25.69
N GLU A 365 -3.96 -15.79 -25.48
CA GLU A 365 -4.11 -15.04 -24.22
C GLU A 365 -4.24 -15.99 -23.01
N LEU A 366 -4.98 -17.08 -23.15
CA LEU A 366 -5.19 -18.07 -22.09
C LEU A 366 -3.91 -18.82 -21.74
N LEU A 367 -3.10 -19.19 -22.74
CA LEU A 367 -1.80 -19.82 -22.53
C LEU A 367 -0.87 -18.92 -21.69
N LEU A 368 -0.76 -17.65 -22.07
CA LEU A 368 0.05 -16.67 -21.37
C LEU A 368 -0.48 -16.40 -19.95
N ALA A 369 -1.82 -16.30 -19.77
CA ALA A 369 -2.45 -16.08 -18.49
C ALA A 369 -2.20 -17.25 -17.52
N ARG A 370 -2.30 -18.50 -17.99
CA ARG A 370 -2.03 -19.70 -17.19
C ARG A 370 -0.54 -19.79 -16.81
N ALA A 371 0.37 -19.47 -17.72
CA ALA A 371 1.80 -19.43 -17.42
C ALA A 371 2.10 -18.40 -16.32
N LYS A 372 1.47 -17.22 -16.40
CA LYS A 372 1.62 -16.16 -15.38
C LYS A 372 1.01 -16.58 -14.05
N GLU A 373 -0.14 -17.23 -14.03
CA GLU A 373 -0.74 -17.77 -12.79
C GLU A 373 0.18 -18.80 -12.14
N ALA A 374 0.68 -19.77 -12.89
CA ALA A 374 1.59 -20.80 -12.40
C ALA A 374 2.85 -20.18 -11.78
N LEU A 375 3.46 -19.20 -12.44
CA LEU A 375 4.61 -18.46 -11.92
C LEU A 375 4.32 -17.81 -10.58
N VAL A 376 3.19 -17.08 -10.46
CA VAL A 376 2.84 -16.40 -9.21
C VAL A 376 2.57 -17.39 -8.08
N LEU A 377 1.94 -18.53 -8.37
CA LEU A 377 1.66 -19.58 -7.39
C LEU A 377 2.95 -20.24 -6.89
N GLU A 378 3.92 -20.46 -7.76
CA GLU A 378 5.25 -20.95 -7.39
C GLU A 378 5.95 -20.01 -6.41
N TRP A 379 5.97 -18.71 -6.71
CA TRP A 379 6.57 -17.71 -5.82
C TRP A 379 5.81 -17.56 -4.49
N LEU A 380 4.50 -17.71 -4.49
CA LEU A 380 3.71 -17.74 -3.26
C LEU A 380 4.08 -18.94 -2.38
N ALA A 381 4.31 -20.10 -2.96
CA ALA A 381 4.78 -21.28 -2.21
C ALA A 381 6.17 -21.03 -1.60
N ARG A 382 7.10 -20.44 -2.37
CA ARG A 382 8.44 -20.05 -1.87
C ARG A 382 8.39 -19.01 -0.76
N ALA A 383 7.48 -18.03 -0.85
CA ALA A 383 7.32 -17.00 0.17
C ALA A 383 6.81 -17.53 1.53
N ARG A 384 6.22 -18.72 1.55
CA ARG A 384 5.78 -19.42 2.76
C ARG A 384 6.89 -20.25 3.42
N ASP A 385 8.02 -20.43 2.75
CA ASP A 385 9.19 -21.14 3.31
C ASP A 385 9.92 -20.20 4.29
N GLU A 386 9.95 -20.61 5.58
CA GLU A 386 10.56 -19.83 6.65
C GLU A 386 12.09 -19.82 6.62
N SER A 387 12.73 -20.72 5.87
CA SER A 387 14.19 -20.84 5.81
C SER A 387 14.87 -19.73 4.98
N ARG A 388 14.13 -19.03 4.12
CA ARG A 388 14.66 -18.04 3.19
C ARG A 388 14.42 -16.60 3.67
N ASP A 389 15.34 -15.71 3.35
CA ASP A 389 15.18 -14.28 3.62
C ASP A 389 14.08 -13.66 2.75
N PRO A 390 13.05 -12.99 3.35
CA PRO A 390 11.94 -12.43 2.60
C PRO A 390 12.34 -11.28 1.67
N GLY A 391 13.40 -10.52 1.98
CA GLY A 391 13.89 -9.44 1.15
C GLY A 391 14.61 -9.97 -0.10
N GLU A 392 15.32 -11.10 0.00
CA GLU A 392 15.90 -11.79 -1.15
C GLU A 392 14.82 -12.37 -2.04
N LEU A 393 13.85 -13.07 -1.44
CA LEU A 393 12.70 -13.61 -2.16
C LEU A 393 11.91 -12.52 -2.91
N GLU A 394 11.72 -11.35 -2.31
CA GLU A 394 11.04 -10.23 -2.96
C GLU A 394 11.79 -9.75 -4.20
N ARG A 395 13.12 -9.60 -4.10
CA ARG A 395 13.97 -9.19 -5.23
C ARG A 395 13.94 -10.22 -6.37
N GLU A 396 14.05 -11.50 -6.04
CA GLU A 396 13.98 -12.60 -7.00
C GLU A 396 12.59 -12.67 -7.67
N ALA A 397 11.49 -12.55 -6.89
CA ALA A 397 10.12 -12.55 -7.42
C ALA A 397 9.85 -11.37 -8.37
N MET A 398 10.43 -10.20 -8.10
CA MET A 398 10.38 -9.06 -9.01
C MET A 398 11.18 -9.31 -10.28
N ALA A 399 12.38 -9.86 -10.18
CA ALA A 399 13.23 -10.19 -11.34
C ALA A 399 12.55 -11.24 -12.25
N ALA A 400 11.86 -12.21 -11.66
CA ALA A 400 11.08 -13.22 -12.38
C ALA A 400 9.76 -12.69 -12.98
N GLY A 401 9.34 -11.45 -12.69
CA GLY A 401 8.06 -10.89 -13.12
C GLY A 401 6.84 -11.41 -12.35
N ALA A 402 7.03 -12.21 -11.31
CA ALA A 402 5.96 -12.66 -10.42
C ALA A 402 5.42 -11.54 -9.54
N LEU A 403 6.23 -10.52 -9.26
CA LEU A 403 5.85 -9.35 -8.46
C LEU A 403 6.22 -8.05 -9.20
N GLU A 404 5.38 -7.04 -9.09
CA GLU A 404 5.71 -5.70 -9.61
C GLU A 404 6.41 -4.90 -8.52
N LYS A 405 7.31 -3.99 -8.95
CA LYS A 405 7.94 -3.04 -8.04
C LYS A 405 6.84 -2.32 -7.26
N LYS A 406 6.96 -2.33 -5.93
CA LYS A 406 6.04 -1.58 -5.08
C LYS A 406 6.10 -0.13 -5.54
N GLN A 407 5.01 0.37 -6.13
CA GLN A 407 4.90 1.81 -6.30
C GLN A 407 4.96 2.36 -4.88
N GLU A 408 6.01 3.09 -4.56
CA GLU A 408 6.06 3.85 -3.32
C GLU A 408 4.80 4.69 -3.30
N ALA A 409 3.85 4.31 -2.44
CA ALA A 409 2.73 5.19 -2.14
C ALA A 409 3.39 6.51 -1.74
N PRO A 410 3.01 7.64 -2.34
CA PRO A 410 3.60 8.92 -1.98
C PRO A 410 3.53 8.99 -0.45
N SER A 411 4.69 9.18 0.17
CA SER A 411 4.86 9.24 1.62
C SER A 411 3.70 10.05 2.16
N LYS A 412 2.97 9.53 3.15
CA LYS A 412 1.91 10.27 3.84
C LYS A 412 2.54 11.38 4.69
N SER A 413 3.23 12.29 4.01
CA SER A 413 3.65 13.57 4.56
C SER A 413 2.41 14.46 4.57
N GLY A 414 1.68 14.49 5.67
CA GLY A 414 0.52 15.34 5.88
C GLY A 414 -0.73 14.94 5.06
N PRO A 415 -1.89 15.48 5.35
CA PRO A 415 -2.98 15.46 4.38
C PRO A 415 -2.45 16.11 3.10
N PRO A 416 -2.60 15.45 1.90
CA PRO A 416 -2.15 16.06 0.66
C PRO A 416 -2.75 17.46 0.59
N PRO A 417 -1.99 18.48 0.14
CA PRO A 417 -2.53 19.82 -0.02
C PRO A 417 -3.84 19.69 -0.81
N PRO A 418 -4.89 20.43 -0.45
CA PRO A 418 -6.22 20.26 -1.04
C PRO A 418 -6.08 20.30 -2.57
N ARG A 419 -6.26 19.13 -3.18
CA ARG A 419 -6.11 18.94 -4.62
C ARG A 419 -7.14 19.82 -5.32
N LEU A 420 -6.70 20.77 -6.15
CA LEU A 420 -7.60 21.53 -6.98
C LEU A 420 -8.40 20.60 -7.92
N PRO A 421 -9.71 20.83 -8.10
CA PRO A 421 -10.57 19.99 -8.92
C PRO A 421 -10.30 20.14 -10.43
N TYR A 422 -9.22 20.82 -10.83
CA TYR A 422 -8.86 21.07 -12.22
C TYR A 422 -7.35 20.99 -12.45
N ARG A 423 -6.98 20.88 -13.73
CA ARG A 423 -5.62 21.11 -14.23
C ARG A 423 -5.55 22.52 -14.78
N SER A 424 -4.44 23.22 -14.57
CA SER A 424 -4.23 24.59 -15.05
C SER A 424 -3.24 24.58 -16.22
N PHE A 425 -3.56 25.34 -17.27
CA PHE A 425 -2.76 25.53 -18.48
C PHE A 425 -2.63 27.03 -18.76
N ALA A 426 -1.56 27.44 -19.43
CA ALA A 426 -1.39 28.82 -19.89
C ALA A 426 -1.82 28.92 -21.35
N ALA A 427 -2.76 29.87 -21.63
CA ALA A 427 -3.14 30.23 -22.97
C ALA A 427 -2.04 31.07 -23.67
N SER A 428 -2.21 31.34 -24.98
CA SER A 428 -1.26 32.12 -25.79
C SER A 428 -0.97 33.51 -25.25
N SER A 429 -1.96 34.20 -24.67
CA SER A 429 -1.77 35.51 -24.02
C SER A 429 -1.30 35.41 -22.55
N GLY A 430 -1.12 34.22 -22.02
CA GLY A 430 -0.80 33.96 -20.60
C GLY A 430 -2.04 33.86 -19.70
N ALA A 431 -3.27 33.94 -20.24
CA ALA A 431 -4.49 33.69 -19.47
C ALA A 431 -4.54 32.24 -18.96
N GLU A 432 -5.19 32.02 -17.80
CA GLU A 432 -5.33 30.71 -17.22
C GLU A 432 -6.49 29.94 -17.85
N ILE A 433 -6.26 28.71 -18.28
CA ILE A 433 -7.29 27.76 -18.71
C ILE A 433 -7.34 26.61 -17.66
N ARG A 434 -8.52 26.37 -17.10
CA ARG A 434 -8.79 25.33 -16.13
C ARG A 434 -9.57 24.19 -16.75
N VAL A 435 -9.12 22.95 -16.58
CA VAL A 435 -9.75 21.75 -17.15
C VAL A 435 -10.13 20.80 -16.02
N GLY A 436 -11.41 20.48 -15.89
CA GLY A 436 -11.92 19.54 -14.88
C GLY A 436 -11.41 18.12 -15.11
N ARG A 437 -11.20 17.37 -14.02
CA ARG A 437 -10.55 16.05 -14.07
C ARG A 437 -11.55 14.90 -14.18
N ASN A 438 -12.74 15.04 -13.65
CA ASN A 438 -13.83 14.07 -13.66
C ASN A 438 -15.19 14.79 -13.46
N ALA A 439 -16.30 14.06 -13.49
CA ALA A 439 -17.64 14.63 -13.40
C ALA A 439 -17.89 15.48 -12.13
N LYS A 440 -17.39 15.05 -10.95
CA LYS A 440 -17.49 15.83 -9.69
C LYS A 440 -16.60 17.07 -9.75
N ASP A 441 -15.40 16.93 -10.30
CA ASP A 441 -14.44 18.01 -10.46
C ASP A 441 -14.93 19.03 -11.50
N ASN A 442 -15.62 18.60 -12.56
CA ASN A 442 -16.31 19.47 -13.53
C ASN A 442 -17.34 20.39 -12.85
N ASP A 443 -18.15 19.82 -11.96
CA ASP A 443 -19.11 20.61 -11.17
C ASP A 443 -18.38 21.61 -10.25
N ALA A 444 -17.37 21.14 -9.52
CA ALA A 444 -16.61 22.01 -8.62
C ALA A 444 -15.91 23.15 -9.38
N LEU A 445 -15.29 22.85 -10.54
CA LEU A 445 -14.68 23.84 -11.40
C LEU A 445 -15.71 24.88 -11.84
N THR A 446 -16.84 24.44 -12.40
CA THR A 446 -17.86 25.32 -12.96
C THR A 446 -18.54 26.16 -11.90
N PHE A 447 -18.93 25.60 -10.77
CA PHE A 447 -19.79 26.28 -9.80
C PHE A 447 -19.06 26.89 -8.59
N LYS A 448 -17.82 26.47 -8.30
CA LYS A 448 -17.05 26.98 -7.16
C LYS A 448 -15.76 27.74 -7.55
N HIS A 449 -15.16 27.39 -8.70
CA HIS A 449 -13.85 27.92 -9.10
C HIS A 449 -13.87 28.77 -10.36
N ALA A 450 -15.02 28.99 -10.99
CA ALA A 450 -15.20 29.91 -12.13
C ALA A 450 -16.07 31.10 -11.74
N ARG A 451 -15.71 32.30 -12.23
CA ARG A 451 -16.48 33.52 -12.03
C ARG A 451 -17.57 33.64 -13.09
N GLY A 452 -18.65 34.37 -12.81
CA GLY A 452 -19.82 34.49 -13.71
C GLY A 452 -19.51 34.93 -15.16
N ASN A 453 -18.49 35.75 -15.35
CA ASN A 453 -18.08 36.24 -16.66
C ASN A 453 -17.00 35.41 -17.35
N ASP A 454 -16.37 34.45 -16.67
CA ASP A 454 -15.42 33.51 -17.30
C ASP A 454 -16.12 32.70 -18.40
N LEU A 455 -15.36 32.28 -19.40
CA LEU A 455 -15.91 31.44 -20.45
C LEU A 455 -15.84 29.96 -20.06
N TRP A 456 -16.96 29.30 -20.19
CA TRP A 456 -17.09 27.86 -20.04
C TRP A 456 -17.18 27.22 -21.43
N LEU A 457 -16.40 26.14 -21.64
CA LEU A 457 -16.35 25.40 -22.89
C LEU A 457 -16.54 23.89 -22.64
N HIS A 458 -17.21 23.24 -23.57
CA HIS A 458 -17.42 21.79 -23.58
C HIS A 458 -17.69 21.30 -25.00
N THR A 459 -17.34 20.08 -25.35
CA THR A 459 -17.68 19.44 -26.63
C THR A 459 -19.19 19.37 -26.82
N ALA A 460 -19.72 19.74 -28.00
CA ALA A 460 -21.17 19.86 -28.22
C ALA A 460 -21.87 18.49 -28.30
N ASP A 461 -21.23 17.50 -28.95
CA ASP A 461 -21.87 16.28 -29.39
C ASP A 461 -21.44 15.05 -28.58
N THR A 462 -20.49 15.19 -27.65
CA THR A 462 -19.91 14.11 -26.87
C THR A 462 -19.63 14.52 -25.42
N PRO A 463 -19.70 13.59 -24.44
CA PRO A 463 -19.27 13.88 -23.09
C PRO A 463 -17.78 14.26 -23.06
N GLY A 464 -17.39 15.12 -22.10
CA GLY A 464 -16.01 15.58 -21.99
C GLY A 464 -15.74 16.31 -20.67
N SER A 465 -14.56 16.92 -20.56
CA SER A 465 -14.24 17.81 -19.44
C SER A 465 -14.85 19.19 -19.61
N HIS A 466 -15.31 19.79 -18.52
CA HIS A 466 -15.57 21.22 -18.49
C HIS A 466 -14.25 21.97 -18.54
N VAL A 467 -14.18 22.97 -19.41
CA VAL A 467 -13.03 23.86 -19.55
C VAL A 467 -13.46 25.27 -19.23
N VAL A 468 -12.67 25.98 -18.44
CA VAL A 468 -12.93 27.37 -18.05
C VAL A 468 -11.73 28.20 -18.45
N LEU A 469 -11.97 29.20 -19.32
CA LEU A 469 -11.02 30.26 -19.64
C LEU A 469 -11.25 31.44 -18.69
N VAL A 470 -10.27 31.73 -17.84
CA VAL A 470 -10.33 32.77 -16.83
C VAL A 470 -10.06 34.13 -17.48
N LEU A 471 -11.05 35.00 -17.46
CA LEU A 471 -10.94 36.32 -18.10
C LEU A 471 -10.31 37.40 -17.21
N ALA A 472 -10.19 37.15 -15.90
CA ALA A 472 -9.58 38.07 -14.94
C ALA A 472 -10.11 39.53 -15.03
N GLY A 473 -11.41 39.68 -15.27
CA GLY A 473 -12.08 40.99 -15.39
C GLY A 473 -12.12 41.60 -16.80
N ARG A 474 -11.51 40.97 -17.79
CA ARG A 474 -11.61 41.40 -19.19
C ARG A 474 -13.04 41.18 -19.72
N PRO A 475 -13.61 42.10 -20.48
CA PRO A 475 -14.96 41.95 -21.02
C PRO A 475 -15.05 40.85 -22.08
N GLU A 476 -14.01 40.68 -22.92
CA GLU A 476 -13.93 39.69 -23.98
C GLU A 476 -12.60 38.90 -23.94
N PRO A 477 -12.60 37.62 -24.37
CA PRO A 477 -11.39 36.81 -24.48
C PRO A 477 -10.52 37.30 -25.65
N HIS A 478 -9.21 37.06 -25.52
CA HIS A 478 -8.35 37.12 -26.70
C HIS A 478 -8.73 35.96 -27.66
N PRO A 479 -8.86 36.20 -28.99
CA PRO A 479 -9.27 35.14 -29.93
C PRO A 479 -8.43 33.87 -29.86
N GLU A 480 -7.11 33.98 -29.69
CA GLU A 480 -6.20 32.85 -29.57
C GLU A 480 -6.41 32.04 -28.26
N ASP A 481 -6.73 32.74 -27.16
CA ASP A 481 -7.01 32.05 -25.86
C ASP A 481 -8.32 31.25 -25.95
N LEU A 482 -9.31 31.73 -26.67
CA LEU A 482 -10.55 31.02 -26.93
C LEU A 482 -10.30 29.75 -27.76
N LEU A 483 -9.46 29.84 -28.78
CA LEU A 483 -9.04 28.68 -29.57
C LEU A 483 -8.25 27.69 -28.73
N ASP A 484 -7.34 28.15 -27.88
CA ASP A 484 -6.57 27.33 -26.95
C ASP A 484 -7.48 26.53 -25.99
N ALA A 485 -8.45 27.21 -25.37
CA ALA A 485 -9.42 26.56 -24.47
C ALA A 485 -10.30 25.55 -25.23
N ALA A 486 -10.70 25.85 -26.47
CA ALA A 486 -11.45 24.91 -27.29
C ALA A 486 -10.66 23.66 -27.67
N HIS A 487 -9.36 23.78 -27.98
CA HIS A 487 -8.48 22.63 -28.22
C HIS A 487 -8.37 21.73 -27.01
N LEU A 488 -8.24 22.28 -25.79
CA LEU A 488 -8.22 21.52 -24.56
C LEU A 488 -9.57 20.83 -24.27
N ALA A 489 -10.71 21.47 -24.61
CA ALA A 489 -12.02 20.82 -24.45
C ALA A 489 -12.15 19.58 -25.35
N VAL A 490 -11.69 19.66 -26.60
CA VAL A 490 -11.70 18.53 -27.53
C VAL A 490 -10.70 17.47 -27.11
N HIS A 491 -9.47 17.85 -26.69
CA HIS A 491 -8.45 16.90 -26.24
C HIS A 491 -8.89 16.05 -25.03
N HIS A 492 -9.64 16.65 -24.12
CA HIS A 492 -10.18 15.96 -22.93
C HIS A 492 -11.60 15.39 -23.16
N SER A 493 -11.86 14.88 -24.36
CA SER A 493 -13.10 14.22 -24.76
C SER A 493 -12.84 13.00 -25.66
N PRO A 494 -13.83 12.13 -25.91
CA PRO A 494 -13.67 10.98 -26.80
C PRO A 494 -13.32 11.33 -28.26
N VAL A 495 -13.49 12.60 -28.68
CA VAL A 495 -13.18 13.07 -30.03
C VAL A 495 -11.81 13.73 -30.15
N ALA A 496 -10.90 13.43 -29.25
CA ALA A 496 -9.53 13.99 -29.22
C ALA A 496 -8.71 13.80 -30.54
N GLY A 497 -9.00 12.75 -31.31
CA GLY A 497 -8.34 12.44 -32.59
C GLY A 497 -9.08 12.95 -33.85
N ALA A 498 -10.19 13.66 -33.72
CA ALA A 498 -10.96 14.15 -34.88
C ALA A 498 -10.27 15.36 -35.54
N ALA A 499 -10.38 15.47 -36.87
CA ALA A 499 -9.85 16.62 -37.61
C ALA A 499 -10.67 17.92 -37.35
N LYS A 500 -11.96 17.77 -37.03
CA LYS A 500 -12.88 18.87 -36.70
C LYS A 500 -13.77 18.49 -35.55
N ALA A 501 -14.15 19.42 -34.69
CA ALA A 501 -15.07 19.23 -33.59
C ALA A 501 -15.90 20.48 -33.32
N ARG A 502 -17.06 20.28 -32.68
CA ARG A 502 -17.95 21.37 -32.27
C ARG A 502 -17.83 21.56 -30.75
N VAL A 503 -17.68 22.82 -30.33
CA VAL A 503 -17.46 23.17 -28.93
C VAL A 503 -18.49 24.21 -28.50
N HIS A 504 -19.26 23.95 -27.46
CA HIS A 504 -20.10 24.94 -26.81
C HIS A 504 -19.22 25.96 -26.09
N VAL A 505 -19.53 27.22 -26.27
CA VAL A 505 -18.88 28.35 -25.59
C VAL A 505 -19.99 29.22 -24.98
N ALA A 506 -19.99 29.35 -23.66
CA ALA A 506 -20.97 30.14 -22.93
C ALA A 506 -20.28 30.90 -21.78
N ARG A 507 -20.88 31.99 -21.31
CA ARG A 507 -20.45 32.57 -20.03
C ARG A 507 -20.81 31.62 -18.90
N ARG A 508 -19.98 31.55 -17.87
CA ARG A 508 -20.27 30.64 -16.74
C ARG A 508 -21.64 30.94 -16.12
N LYS A 509 -22.08 32.17 -16.04
CA LYS A 509 -23.42 32.57 -15.54
C LYS A 509 -24.59 31.97 -16.32
N GLU A 510 -24.38 31.54 -17.56
CA GLU A 510 -25.36 30.91 -18.45
C GLU A 510 -25.37 29.36 -18.30
N VAL A 511 -24.48 28.80 -17.46
CA VAL A 511 -24.39 27.38 -17.19
C VAL A 511 -25.12 27.06 -15.89
N HIS A 512 -26.13 26.20 -15.96
CA HIS A 512 -27.00 25.86 -14.85
C HIS A 512 -26.96 24.37 -14.55
N LYS A 513 -27.10 24.04 -13.25
CA LYS A 513 -27.21 22.64 -12.82
C LYS A 513 -28.68 22.33 -12.48
N PRO A 514 -29.35 21.44 -13.23
CA PRO A 514 -30.70 21.01 -12.89
C PRO A 514 -30.75 20.35 -11.53
N ARG A 515 -31.81 20.53 -10.78
CA ARG A 515 -32.01 19.94 -9.46
C ARG A 515 -32.01 18.39 -9.58
N GLY A 516 -31.16 17.72 -8.80
CA GLY A 516 -31.02 16.26 -8.85
C GLY A 516 -30.19 15.72 -10.03
N ALA A 517 -29.59 16.56 -10.87
CA ALA A 517 -28.77 16.10 -11.99
C ALA A 517 -27.50 15.39 -11.53
N LYS A 518 -27.10 14.35 -12.27
CA LYS A 518 -25.83 13.62 -12.05
C LYS A 518 -24.64 14.59 -12.11
N PRO A 519 -23.53 14.29 -11.41
CA PRO A 519 -22.31 15.08 -11.52
C PRO A 519 -21.86 15.26 -12.97
N GLY A 520 -21.45 16.48 -13.35
CA GLY A 520 -21.02 16.83 -14.71
C GLY A 520 -22.14 17.17 -15.68
N LEU A 521 -23.41 16.92 -15.36
CA LEU A 521 -24.54 17.28 -16.21
C LEU A 521 -24.97 18.72 -15.94
N VAL A 522 -25.01 19.55 -17.01
CA VAL A 522 -25.42 20.97 -16.97
C VAL A 522 -26.34 21.28 -18.12
N THR A 523 -27.09 22.40 -18.00
CA THR A 523 -27.89 23.00 -19.07
C THR A 523 -27.39 24.42 -19.35
N LEU A 524 -27.53 24.87 -20.58
CA LEU A 524 -27.13 26.19 -21.01
C LEU A 524 -28.37 27.06 -21.28
N SER A 525 -28.37 28.30 -20.79
CA SER A 525 -29.41 29.30 -21.10
C SER A 525 -28.97 30.25 -22.20
N GLY A 526 -27.73 30.14 -22.70
CA GLY A 526 -27.16 30.98 -23.75
C GLY A 526 -25.86 30.36 -24.29
N GLY A 527 -25.10 31.16 -25.02
CA GLY A 527 -23.84 30.73 -25.60
C GLY A 527 -23.91 30.48 -27.10
N LYS A 528 -22.79 30.08 -27.70
CA LYS A 528 -22.64 29.77 -29.13
C LYS A 528 -21.89 28.46 -29.32
N VAL A 529 -22.02 27.86 -30.50
CA VAL A 529 -21.23 26.69 -30.91
C VAL A 529 -20.10 27.21 -31.82
N LEU A 530 -18.87 26.83 -31.44
CA LEU A 530 -17.67 27.10 -32.23
C LEU A 530 -17.33 25.84 -33.02
N GLU A 531 -17.18 25.95 -34.35
CA GLU A 531 -16.58 24.89 -35.16
C GLU A 531 -15.06 25.03 -35.11
N LEU A 532 -14.39 24.02 -34.60
CA LEU A 532 -12.95 24.00 -34.40
C LEU A 532 -12.29 23.02 -35.37
N ARG A 533 -11.29 23.51 -36.12
CA ARG A 533 -10.33 22.66 -36.81
C ARG A 533 -9.12 22.42 -35.89
N LEU A 534 -8.83 21.18 -35.58
CA LEU A 534 -7.76 20.86 -34.65
C LEU A 534 -6.38 21.13 -35.23
N GLN A 535 -5.51 21.75 -34.42
CA GLN A 535 -4.13 22.11 -34.75
C GLN A 535 -3.19 21.32 -33.80
N PRO A 536 -2.49 20.28 -34.28
CA PRO A 536 -1.63 19.44 -33.41
C PRO A 536 -0.52 20.21 -32.69
N GLU A 537 0.09 21.19 -33.37
CA GLU A 537 1.18 22.00 -32.81
C GLU A 537 0.69 22.87 -31.63
N ARG A 538 -0.50 23.47 -31.80
CA ARG A 538 -1.17 24.25 -30.73
C ARG A 538 -1.42 23.37 -29.51
N LEU A 539 -1.91 22.15 -29.72
CA LEU A 539 -2.19 21.23 -28.66
C LEU A 539 -0.92 20.79 -27.93
N GLN A 540 0.17 20.48 -28.64
CA GLN A 540 1.45 20.15 -28.03
C GLN A 540 1.98 21.27 -27.14
N ARG A 541 1.93 22.51 -27.60
CA ARG A 541 2.31 23.70 -26.83
C ARG A 541 1.48 23.80 -25.54
N LEU A 542 0.17 23.63 -25.64
CA LEU A 542 -0.74 23.70 -24.49
C LEU A 542 -0.45 22.61 -23.45
N LEU A 543 -0.24 21.37 -23.89
CA LEU A 543 0.09 20.28 -22.99
C LEU A 543 1.43 20.49 -22.27
N GLY A 544 2.41 21.10 -22.94
CA GLY A 544 3.69 21.52 -22.34
C GLY A 544 3.54 22.70 -21.37
N SER A 545 2.47 23.47 -21.42
CA SER A 545 2.20 24.61 -20.54
C SER A 545 1.48 24.25 -19.22
N HIS A 546 1.30 22.96 -18.95
CA HIS A 546 0.65 22.50 -17.71
C HIS A 546 1.40 23.04 -16.48
N ARG A 547 0.75 23.88 -15.69
CA ARG A 547 1.29 24.41 -14.44
C ARG A 547 0.78 23.58 -13.26
N PRO A 548 1.67 23.09 -12.38
CA PRO A 548 1.22 22.64 -11.06
C PRO A 548 0.54 23.82 -10.36
N PRO A 549 -0.48 23.56 -9.52
CA PRO A 549 -1.16 24.65 -8.81
C PRO A 549 -0.14 25.44 -7.99
N ALA A 550 -0.14 26.76 -8.13
CA ALA A 550 0.61 27.64 -7.26
C ALA A 550 0.09 27.45 -5.83
N ILE A 551 0.97 27.03 -4.93
CA ILE A 551 0.70 26.99 -3.50
C ILE A 551 0.72 28.46 -3.06
N GLY A 552 -0.47 29.03 -2.87
CA GLY A 552 -0.67 30.33 -2.24
C GLY A 552 -0.81 30.17 -0.75
#